data_a164d2465a6a9c840087b00b963898dd
#
_entry.id   a164d2465a6a9c840087b00b963898dd
#
_cell.length_a   1.000
_cell.length_b   1.000
_cell.length_c   1.000
_cell.angle_alpha   90.00
_cell.angle_beta   90.00
_cell.angle_gamma   90.00
#
_symmetry.space_group_name_H-M   'P 1'
#
loop_
_entity.id
_entity.type
_entity.pdbx_description
1 polymer ?
#
loop_
_entity_poly.entity_id
_entity_poly.type
_entity_poly.pdbx_seq_one_letter_code
_entity_poly.pdbx_strand_id
1 'polypeptide(L)'
;MQNPSGPWVVSWYHDLSMLGRSDNVVMAGHVDYWDVGPAVFWNLSQLVPGDPIEVFSEREQPYNYAVAWMKNYVVADMTAADLDEMLGDAGGEALTLITCTIGSWDPVAQEYRERTALRALAV
;
A
#
# COMPACT_ATOMS: atom_id res chain seq x y z
N MET A 1 11.36 -4.46 7.40
CA MET A 1 10.19 -3.57 7.23
C MET A 1 9.45 -3.47 8.54
N GLN A 2 9.09 -2.27 8.94
CA GLN A 2 8.34 -2.07 10.17
C GLN A 2 6.85 -1.90 9.85
N ASN A 3 6.01 -2.49 10.69
CA ASN A 3 4.58 -2.24 10.59
C ASN A 3 4.27 -0.81 11.04
N PRO A 4 3.19 -0.19 10.50
CA PRO A 4 2.76 1.12 10.96
C PRO A 4 2.49 1.12 12.47
N SER A 5 2.93 2.17 13.15
CA SER A 5 2.88 2.27 14.61
C SER A 5 1.51 2.71 15.15
N GLY A 6 0.56 3.05 14.30
CA GLY A 6 -0.75 3.48 14.72
C GLY A 6 -1.76 3.48 13.56
N PRO A 7 -3.06 3.76 13.86
CA PRO A 7 -4.13 3.65 12.87
C PRO A 7 -4.07 4.68 11.74
N TRP A 8 -3.45 5.83 11.97
CA TRP A 8 -3.41 6.93 11.02
C TRP A 8 -2.03 7.19 10.43
N VAL A 9 -1.07 6.29 10.71
CA VAL A 9 0.32 6.40 10.26
C VAL A 9 0.56 5.42 9.12
N VAL A 10 1.26 5.89 8.08
CA VAL A 10 1.68 5.08 6.95
C VAL A 10 3.18 4.83 7.08
N SER A 11 3.61 3.58 7.01
CA SER A 11 5.02 3.21 6.98
C SER A 11 5.56 3.28 5.57
N TRP A 12 6.69 3.95 5.40
CA TRP A 12 7.38 4.03 4.13
C TRP A 12 8.60 3.11 4.15
N TYR A 13 8.65 2.23 3.16
CA TYR A 13 9.78 1.30 3.03
C TYR A 13 10.89 1.97 2.22
N HIS A 14 11.55 2.95 2.84
CA HIS A 14 12.56 3.80 2.20
C HIS A 14 13.78 3.03 1.69
N ASP A 15 14.02 1.81 2.20
CA ASP A 15 15.09 0.94 1.69
C ASP A 15 14.83 0.45 0.28
N LEU A 16 13.58 0.49 -0.19
CA LEU A 16 13.21 0.05 -1.53
C LEU A 16 13.31 1.18 -2.54
N SER A 17 12.77 2.36 -2.21
CA SER A 17 12.79 3.50 -3.11
C SER A 17 12.42 4.80 -2.39
N MET A 18 12.75 5.92 -2.99
CA MET A 18 12.45 7.27 -2.51
C MET A 18 11.58 8.03 -3.51
N LEU A 19 10.76 8.96 -2.99
CA LEU A 19 9.93 9.85 -3.82
C LEU A 19 10.79 10.62 -4.84
N GLY A 20 10.25 10.76 -6.06
CA GLY A 20 10.90 11.50 -7.12
C GLY A 20 11.95 10.72 -7.90
N ARG A 21 12.15 9.45 -7.58
CA ARG A 21 13.03 8.55 -8.33
C ARG A 21 12.21 7.68 -9.26
N SER A 22 12.83 7.14 -10.31
CA SER A 22 12.16 6.27 -11.29
C SER A 22 11.97 4.86 -10.75
N ASP A 23 11.54 4.73 -9.51
CA ASP A 23 11.38 3.47 -8.79
C ASP A 23 9.99 3.35 -8.19
N ASN A 24 9.70 2.16 -7.70
CA ASN A 24 8.46 1.86 -7.00
C ASN A 24 8.59 2.24 -5.52
N VAL A 25 7.91 3.31 -5.11
CA VAL A 25 7.82 3.73 -3.71
C VAL A 25 6.75 2.88 -3.03
N VAL A 26 7.10 2.19 -1.95
CA VAL A 26 6.19 1.28 -1.25
C VAL A 26 5.85 1.84 0.13
N MET A 27 4.56 1.95 0.41
CA MET A 27 4.03 2.40 1.69
C MET A 27 2.95 1.44 2.18
N ALA A 28 2.88 1.22 3.48
CA ALA A 28 1.87 0.36 4.09
C ALA A 28 1.15 1.09 5.21
N GLY A 29 -0.14 0.80 5.36
CA GLY A 29 -0.96 1.36 6.41
C GLY A 29 -2.05 0.37 6.85
N HIS A 30 -2.62 0.61 8.03
CA HIS A 30 -3.67 -0.24 8.56
C HIS A 30 -5.00 0.01 7.87
N VAL A 31 -5.76 -1.07 7.61
CA VAL A 31 -7.14 -0.97 7.12
C VAL A 31 -8.09 -0.70 8.29
N ASP A 32 -7.82 -1.30 9.45
CA ASP A 32 -8.53 -1.05 10.70
C ASP A 32 -7.58 -1.21 11.89
N TYR A 33 -8.03 -0.84 13.08
CA TYR A 33 -7.23 -0.90 14.29
C TYR A 33 -8.11 -1.32 15.46
N TRP A 34 -7.58 -2.18 16.33
CA TRP A 34 -8.35 -2.97 17.31
C TRP A 34 -9.28 -2.17 18.23
N ASP A 35 -8.96 -0.94 18.59
CA ASP A 35 -9.82 -0.10 19.47
C ASP A 35 -10.30 1.18 18.80
N VAL A 36 -10.05 1.35 17.51
CA VAL A 36 -10.40 2.56 16.75
C VAL A 36 -11.47 2.26 15.69
N GLY A 37 -11.39 1.09 15.05
CA GLY A 37 -12.20 0.75 13.89
C GLY A 37 -11.49 1.12 12.61
N PRO A 38 -12.17 1.75 11.62
CA PRO A 38 -11.55 2.15 10.37
C PRO A 38 -10.28 2.98 10.56
N ALA A 39 -9.23 2.63 9.85
CA ALA A 39 -7.92 3.27 9.92
C ALA A 39 -7.58 3.99 8.61
N VAL A 40 -6.33 4.40 8.44
CA VAL A 40 -5.89 5.27 7.34
C VAL A 40 -6.23 4.73 5.95
N PHE A 41 -6.15 3.39 5.74
CA PHE A 41 -6.44 2.77 4.44
C PHE A 41 -7.78 2.04 4.37
N TRP A 42 -8.72 2.35 5.29
CA TRP A 42 -10.04 1.74 5.26
C TRP A 42 -10.73 1.88 3.90
N ASN A 43 -10.62 3.05 3.28
CA ASN A 43 -11.29 3.36 2.02
C ASN A 43 -10.42 3.09 0.78
N LEU A 44 -9.24 2.49 0.96
CA LEU A 44 -8.32 2.25 -0.16
C LEU A 44 -8.97 1.44 -1.28
N SER A 45 -9.76 0.43 -0.91
CA SER A 45 -10.43 -0.46 -1.88
C SER A 45 -11.52 0.23 -2.71
N GLN A 46 -11.91 1.45 -2.36
CA GLN A 46 -12.89 2.22 -3.11
C GLN A 46 -12.28 3.00 -4.27
N LEU A 47 -10.97 3.08 -4.34
CA LEU A 47 -10.28 3.77 -5.44
C LEU A 47 -10.39 2.95 -6.71
N VAL A 48 -10.47 3.64 -7.84
CA VAL A 48 -10.57 3.03 -9.17
C VAL A 48 -9.46 3.58 -10.07
N PRO A 49 -9.11 2.86 -11.17
CA PRO A 49 -8.09 3.36 -12.09
C PRO A 49 -8.40 4.78 -12.57
N GLY A 50 -7.37 5.62 -12.56
CA GLY A 50 -7.48 7.03 -12.91
C GLY A 50 -7.65 7.98 -11.72
N ASP A 51 -8.02 7.47 -10.53
CA ASP A 51 -8.14 8.32 -9.34
C ASP A 51 -6.78 8.92 -8.98
N PRO A 52 -6.76 10.21 -8.59
CA PRO A 52 -5.51 10.85 -8.22
C PRO A 52 -5.08 10.50 -6.79
N ILE A 53 -3.76 10.38 -6.60
CA ILE A 53 -3.15 10.25 -5.28
C ILE A 53 -2.03 11.27 -5.21
N GLU A 54 -2.02 12.05 -4.13
CA GLU A 54 -1.00 13.05 -3.89
C GLU A 54 -0.23 12.70 -2.62
N VAL A 55 1.10 12.70 -2.72
CA VAL A 55 1.99 12.44 -1.59
C VAL A 55 2.86 13.68 -1.40
N PHE A 56 2.97 14.14 -0.17
CA PHE A 56 3.78 15.30 0.18
C PHE A 56 5.06 14.87 0.88
N SER A 57 6.21 15.45 0.46
CA SER A 57 7.47 15.27 1.16
C SER A 57 7.48 16.11 2.43
N GLU A 58 8.51 15.95 3.28
CA GLU A 58 8.72 16.77 4.48
C GLU A 58 8.82 18.27 4.16
N ARG A 59 9.23 18.61 2.93
CA ARG A 59 9.32 20.00 2.46
C ARG A 59 8.02 20.48 1.81
N GLU A 60 6.92 19.74 2.02
CA GLU A 60 5.61 20.03 1.44
C GLU A 60 5.62 20.04 -0.09
N GLN A 61 6.59 19.35 -0.71
CA GLN A 61 6.64 19.20 -2.15
C GLN A 61 5.69 18.09 -2.58
N PRO A 62 4.74 18.35 -3.50
CA PRO A 62 3.78 17.35 -3.93
C PRO A 62 4.38 16.40 -4.96
N TYR A 63 3.98 15.14 -4.86
CA TYR A 63 4.24 14.10 -5.84
C TYR A 63 2.89 13.50 -6.24
N ASN A 64 2.55 13.56 -7.53
CA ASN A 64 1.24 13.20 -8.03
C ASN A 64 1.27 11.88 -8.78
N TYR A 65 0.29 11.04 -8.48
CA TYR A 65 0.13 9.71 -9.07
C TYR A 65 -1.33 9.51 -9.48
N ALA A 66 -1.55 8.59 -10.41
CA ALA A 66 -2.90 8.13 -10.76
C ALA A 66 -2.97 6.63 -10.59
N VAL A 67 -4.06 6.14 -10.01
CA VAL A 67 -4.28 4.71 -9.77
C VAL A 67 -4.24 3.96 -11.11
N ALA A 68 -3.42 2.90 -11.17
CA ALA A 68 -3.30 2.04 -12.34
C ALA A 68 -4.07 0.73 -12.15
N TRP A 69 -3.87 0.06 -11.02
CA TRP A 69 -4.57 -1.20 -10.71
C TRP A 69 -4.59 -1.46 -9.21
N MET A 70 -5.45 -2.40 -8.81
CA MET A 70 -5.55 -2.88 -7.45
C MET A 70 -5.72 -4.38 -7.48
N LYS A 71 -5.07 -5.09 -6.56
CA LYS A 71 -5.08 -6.54 -6.51
C LYS A 71 -5.06 -7.03 -5.07
N ASN A 72 -5.80 -8.10 -4.80
CA ASN A 72 -5.76 -8.79 -3.51
C ASN A 72 -4.88 -10.04 -3.63
N TYR A 73 -4.07 -10.28 -2.61
CA TYR A 73 -3.17 -11.43 -2.52
C TYR A 73 -3.53 -12.26 -1.31
N VAL A 74 -3.66 -13.56 -1.48
CA VAL A 74 -3.81 -14.50 -0.37
C VAL A 74 -2.42 -14.79 0.18
N VAL A 75 -2.18 -14.42 1.44
CA VAL A 75 -0.84 -14.50 2.04
C VAL A 75 -0.25 -15.91 1.97
N ALA A 76 -1.08 -16.95 2.24
CA ALA A 76 -0.62 -18.34 2.22
C ALA A 76 -0.19 -18.81 0.83
N ASP A 77 -0.70 -18.19 -0.23
CA ASP A 77 -0.45 -18.56 -1.62
C ASP A 77 0.54 -17.65 -2.33
N MET A 78 1.08 -16.64 -1.62
CA MET A 78 2.00 -15.69 -2.23
C MET A 78 3.29 -16.35 -2.69
N THR A 79 3.68 -16.04 -3.93
CA THR A 79 4.90 -16.53 -4.55
C THR A 79 5.97 -15.43 -4.58
N ALA A 80 7.20 -15.80 -4.96
CA ALA A 80 8.25 -14.81 -5.19
C ALA A 80 7.87 -13.83 -6.31
N ALA A 81 7.12 -14.29 -7.31
CA ALA A 81 6.62 -13.44 -8.40
C ALA A 81 5.61 -12.41 -7.88
N ASP A 82 4.73 -12.80 -6.94
CA ASP A 82 3.76 -11.89 -6.32
C ASP A 82 4.47 -10.81 -5.52
N LEU A 83 5.50 -11.18 -4.75
CA LEU A 83 6.30 -10.21 -3.99
C LEU A 83 7.03 -9.25 -4.92
N ASP A 84 7.59 -9.74 -6.02
CA ASP A 84 8.25 -8.90 -7.01
C ASP A 84 7.27 -7.92 -7.67
N GLU A 85 6.04 -8.37 -7.94
CA GLU A 85 4.98 -7.51 -8.49
C GLU A 85 4.67 -6.34 -7.56
N MET A 86 4.57 -6.59 -6.25
CA MET A 86 4.28 -5.55 -5.26
C MET A 86 5.49 -4.67 -4.95
N LEU A 87 6.65 -5.27 -4.70
CA LEU A 87 7.79 -4.61 -4.09
C LEU A 87 8.91 -4.30 -5.06
N GLY A 88 8.94 -4.95 -6.21
CA GLY A 88 10.00 -4.79 -7.20
C GLY A 88 9.87 -3.53 -8.04
N ASP A 89 10.80 -3.37 -8.98
CA ASP A 89 10.82 -2.26 -9.91
C ASP A 89 9.56 -2.27 -10.80
N ALA A 90 8.91 -1.12 -10.91
CA ALA A 90 7.69 -0.96 -11.70
C ALA A 90 7.97 -0.50 -13.14
N GLY A 91 9.24 -0.36 -13.53
CA GLY A 91 9.61 0.12 -14.86
C GLY A 91 9.55 1.63 -15.01
N GLY A 92 9.29 2.38 -13.93
CA GLY A 92 9.22 3.82 -13.91
C GLY A 92 8.83 4.32 -12.54
N GLU A 93 8.60 5.61 -12.40
CA GLU A 93 8.19 6.19 -11.12
C GLU A 93 6.79 5.73 -10.77
N ALA A 94 6.64 5.04 -9.65
CA ALA A 94 5.38 4.46 -9.21
C ALA A 94 5.25 4.51 -7.70
N LEU A 95 4.00 4.33 -7.23
CA LEU A 95 3.65 4.24 -5.82
C LEU A 95 2.86 2.96 -5.61
N THR A 96 3.23 2.18 -4.60
CA THR A 96 2.46 1.01 -4.19
C THR A 96 2.00 1.20 -2.76
N LEU A 97 0.69 1.13 -2.54
CA LEU A 97 0.08 1.20 -1.22
C LEU A 97 -0.42 -0.19 -0.84
N ILE A 98 -0.04 -0.65 0.35
CA ILE A 98 -0.36 -2.00 0.82
C ILE A 98 -1.13 -1.90 2.13
N THR A 99 -2.20 -2.69 2.25
CA THR A 99 -2.96 -2.85 3.48
C THR A 99 -3.52 -4.26 3.58
N CYS A 100 -4.16 -4.59 4.71
CA CYS A 100 -4.90 -5.82 4.83
C CYS A 100 -6.24 -5.70 4.11
N THR A 101 -6.75 -6.82 3.58
CA THR A 101 -8.03 -6.82 2.87
C THR A 101 -9.18 -6.87 3.86
N ILE A 102 -10.16 -5.96 3.71
CA ILE A 102 -11.38 -5.95 4.52
C ILE A 102 -12.12 -7.27 4.33
N GLY A 103 -12.56 -7.87 5.45
CA GLY A 103 -13.30 -9.13 5.43
C GLY A 103 -12.42 -10.37 5.43
N SER A 104 -11.10 -10.24 5.44
CA SER A 104 -10.18 -11.38 5.42
C SER A 104 -9.63 -11.76 6.79
N TRP A 105 -10.17 -11.19 7.87
CA TRP A 105 -9.73 -11.49 9.23
C TRP A 105 -10.01 -12.95 9.60
N ASP A 106 -8.98 -13.65 10.09
CA ASP A 106 -9.07 -15.01 10.59
C ASP A 106 -8.97 -14.98 12.13
N PRO A 107 -10.08 -15.20 12.85
CA PRO A 107 -10.08 -15.14 14.32
C PRO A 107 -9.31 -16.28 14.99
N VAL A 108 -9.10 -17.38 14.29
CA VAL A 108 -8.34 -18.54 14.83
C VAL A 108 -6.85 -18.24 14.76
N ALA A 109 -6.37 -17.79 13.60
CA ALA A 109 -4.96 -17.43 13.41
C ALA A 109 -4.64 -16.04 13.96
N GLN A 110 -5.64 -15.22 14.24
CA GLN A 110 -5.52 -13.82 14.65
C GLN A 110 -4.71 -12.99 13.65
N GLU A 111 -5.00 -13.16 12.37
CA GLU A 111 -4.36 -12.42 11.29
C GLU A 111 -5.29 -12.28 10.10
N TYR A 112 -4.98 -11.31 9.24
CA TYR A 112 -5.67 -11.16 7.96
C TYR A 112 -5.09 -12.13 6.94
N ARG A 113 -5.96 -12.86 6.24
CA ARG A 113 -5.55 -13.84 5.21
C ARG A 113 -5.10 -13.20 3.92
N GLU A 114 -5.56 -11.98 3.65
CA GLU A 114 -5.29 -11.31 2.37
C GLU A 114 -4.70 -9.92 2.56
N ARG A 115 -3.93 -9.51 1.56
CA ARG A 115 -3.40 -8.15 1.45
C ARG A 115 -3.94 -7.52 0.18
N THR A 116 -4.24 -6.22 0.28
CA THR A 116 -4.62 -5.40 -0.87
C THR A 116 -3.45 -4.52 -1.24
N ALA A 117 -3.03 -4.58 -2.51
CA ALA A 117 -2.00 -3.70 -3.05
C ALA A 117 -2.60 -2.83 -4.14
N LEU A 118 -2.33 -1.53 -4.07
CA LEU A 118 -2.73 -0.56 -5.08
C LEU A 118 -1.47 -0.01 -5.74
N ARG A 119 -1.43 -0.06 -7.07
CA ARG A 119 -0.36 0.55 -7.87
C ARG A 119 -0.85 1.85 -8.47
N ALA A 120 -0.08 2.90 -8.30
CA ALA A 120 -0.31 4.18 -8.96
C ALA A 120 0.96 4.60 -9.71
N LEU A 121 0.79 5.26 -10.83
CA LEU A 121 1.89 5.71 -11.68
C LEU A 121 1.99 7.23 -11.63
N ALA A 122 3.22 7.74 -11.68
CA ALA A 122 3.48 9.17 -11.69
C ALA A 122 2.82 9.85 -12.89
N VAL A 123 2.25 11.01 -12.67
CA VAL A 123 1.61 11.82 -13.71
C VAL A 123 2.35 13.13 -13.93
#